data_2a791df24bc5b2baba9d6ac5e3b029e0
#
_entry.id   2a791df24bc5b2baba9d6ac5e3b029e0
#
_cell.length_a   1.000
_cell.length_b   1.000
_cell.length_c   1.000
_cell.angle_alpha   90.00
_cell.angle_beta   90.00
_cell.angle_gamma   90.00
#
_symmetry.space_group_name_H-M   'P 1'
#
loop_
_entity.id
_entity.type
_entity.pdbx_description
1 polymer ?
#
loop_
_entity_poly.entity_id
_entity_poly.type
_entity_poly.pdbx_seq_one_letter_code
_entity_poly.pdbx_strand_id
1 'polypeptide(L)' 'MFLIGCEIDYLMYHLQHKFKKGMTWDNHGSGNNGKGMKEWHIDHIKPCSSFDLSKPEEQQKCFHYTNLQPLWVKENWKKG' A
#
# COMPACT_ATOMS: atom_id res chain seq x y z
N MET A 1 -2.95 5.95 -18.77
CA MET A 1 -1.93 5.84 -17.71
C MET A 1 -2.59 5.72 -16.35
N PHE A 2 -2.09 4.86 -15.52
CA PHE A 2 -2.66 4.65 -14.19
C PHE A 2 -2.07 5.65 -13.19
N LEU A 3 -2.86 6.04 -12.19
CA LEU A 3 -2.38 6.94 -11.14
C LEU A 3 -1.18 6.39 -10.39
N ILE A 4 -1.06 5.06 -10.32
CA ILE A 4 0.08 4.43 -9.65
C ILE A 4 1.40 4.64 -10.37
N GLY A 5 1.37 5.13 -11.62
CA GLY A 5 2.57 5.47 -12.37
C GLY A 5 3.32 4.29 -12.97
N CYS A 6 2.77 3.08 -12.91
CA CYS A 6 3.41 1.90 -13.45
C CYS A 6 2.34 0.83 -13.72
N GLU A 7 2.74 -0.25 -14.40
CA GLU A 7 1.87 -1.38 -14.63
C GLU A 7 1.77 -2.24 -13.37
N ILE A 8 0.73 -3.06 -13.30
CA ILE A 8 0.47 -3.92 -12.13
C ILE A 8 1.66 -4.84 -11.84
N ASP A 9 2.26 -5.41 -12.88
CA ASP A 9 3.40 -6.32 -12.68
C ASP A 9 4.57 -5.60 -12.00
N TYR A 10 4.84 -4.37 -12.39
CA TYR A 10 5.91 -3.60 -11.78
C TYR A 10 5.56 -3.21 -10.34
N LEU A 11 4.29 -2.90 -10.07
CA LEU A 11 3.84 -2.61 -8.73
C LEU A 11 4.03 -3.81 -7.81
N MET A 12 3.70 -5.02 -8.29
CA MET A 12 3.89 -6.23 -7.52
C MET A 12 5.37 -6.45 -7.20
N TYR A 13 6.23 -6.22 -8.20
CA TYR A 13 7.68 -6.32 -8.02
C TYR A 13 8.16 -5.33 -6.95
N HIS A 14 7.69 -4.08 -7.03
CA HIS A 14 8.06 -3.04 -6.08
C HIS A 14 7.63 -3.41 -4.66
N LEU A 15 6.40 -3.89 -4.49
CA LEU A 15 5.89 -4.28 -3.18
C LEU A 15 6.63 -5.49 -2.63
N GLN A 16 6.92 -6.47 -3.49
CA GLN A 16 7.63 -7.67 -3.08
C GLN A 16 9.02 -7.36 -2.53
N HIS A 17 9.69 -6.37 -3.10
CA HIS A 17 11.00 -5.94 -2.62
C HIS A 17 10.94 -5.27 -1.26
N LYS A 18 9.76 -4.84 -0.86
CA LYS A 18 9.55 -4.20 0.44
C LYS A 18 8.92 -5.15 1.46
N PHE A 19 8.71 -6.40 1.11
CA PHE A 19 8.13 -7.37 2.03
C PHE A 19 8.98 -7.51 3.29
N LYS A 20 8.32 -7.45 4.42
CA LYS A 20 8.95 -7.73 5.71
C LYS A 20 8.93 -9.24 5.93
N LYS A 21 9.70 -9.71 6.89
CA LYS A 21 9.73 -11.13 7.23
C LYS A 21 8.32 -11.65 7.49
N GLY A 22 7.96 -12.70 6.81
CA GLY A 22 6.64 -13.32 6.95
C GLY A 22 5.60 -12.84 5.96
N MET A 23 5.87 -11.79 5.19
CA MET A 23 4.94 -11.30 4.17
C MET A 23 5.08 -12.14 2.90
N THR A 24 3.93 -12.58 2.37
CA THR A 24 3.85 -13.31 1.10
C THR A 24 2.61 -12.84 0.37
N TRP A 25 2.49 -13.22 -0.90
CA TRP A 25 1.27 -12.91 -1.65
C TRP A 25 0.06 -13.67 -1.12
N ASP A 26 0.29 -14.77 -0.39
CA ASP A 26 -0.79 -15.59 0.16
C ASP A 26 -1.45 -14.94 1.37
N ASN A 27 -0.76 -14.08 2.09
CA ASN A 27 -1.32 -13.43 3.27
C ASN A 27 -1.65 -11.96 3.06
N HIS A 28 -1.82 -11.56 1.81
CA HIS A 28 -2.35 -10.25 1.48
C HIS A 28 -3.85 -10.20 1.81
N GLY A 29 -4.28 -9.21 2.57
CA GLY A 29 -5.67 -9.10 2.93
C GLY A 29 -6.00 -7.80 3.62
N SER A 30 -7.27 -7.60 3.92
CA SER A 30 -7.77 -6.38 4.55
C SER A 30 -8.00 -6.54 6.06
N GLY A 31 -7.78 -7.72 6.59
CA GLY A 31 -8.05 -8.01 7.98
C GLY A 31 -9.50 -8.41 8.27
N ASN A 32 -10.31 -8.61 7.24
CA ASN A 32 -11.74 -8.88 7.39
C ASN A 32 -12.11 -10.35 7.43
N ASN A 33 -11.13 -11.25 7.27
CA ASN A 33 -11.42 -12.68 7.19
C ASN A 33 -10.99 -13.47 8.42
N GLY A 34 -10.82 -12.80 9.55
CA GLY A 34 -10.43 -13.44 10.80
C GLY A 34 -8.95 -13.65 10.99
N LYS A 35 -8.14 -13.32 9.98
CA LYS A 35 -6.67 -13.46 10.04
C LYS A 35 -5.97 -12.11 10.12
N GLY A 36 -6.70 -11.07 10.49
CA GLY A 36 -6.24 -9.68 10.39
C GLY A 36 -4.85 -9.40 10.92
N MET A 37 -4.46 -10.03 12.02
CA MET A 37 -3.16 -9.78 12.63
C MET A 37 -2.00 -10.39 11.85
N LYS A 38 -2.28 -11.31 10.92
CA LYS A 38 -1.26 -11.99 10.13
C LYS A 38 -1.34 -11.64 8.66
N GLU A 39 -2.14 -10.62 8.32
CA GLU A 39 -2.28 -10.16 6.95
C GLU A 39 -1.60 -8.81 6.77
N TRP A 40 -1.21 -8.54 5.53
CA TRP A 40 -0.66 -7.24 5.17
C TRP A 40 -1.52 -6.65 4.05
N HIS A 41 -1.46 -5.34 3.92
CA HIS A 41 -2.14 -4.67 2.82
C HIS A 41 -1.28 -3.51 2.32
N ILE A 42 -1.70 -2.95 1.19
CA ILE A 42 -0.98 -1.82 0.59
C ILE A 42 -1.33 -0.56 1.36
N ASP A 43 -0.30 0.14 1.82
CA ASP A 43 -0.46 1.36 2.61
C ASP A 43 0.24 2.52 1.90
N HIS A 44 -0.25 3.73 2.14
CA HIS A 44 0.40 4.94 1.65
C HIS A 44 1.45 5.37 2.66
N ILE A 45 2.71 5.50 2.21
CA ILE A 45 3.81 5.95 3.07
C ILE A 45 3.46 7.33 3.62
N LYS A 46 3.08 8.26 2.73
CA LYS A 46 2.55 9.54 3.12
C LYS A 46 1.03 9.49 2.95
N PRO A 47 0.25 9.71 4.02
CA PRO A 47 -1.20 9.52 3.96
C PRO A 47 -1.88 10.46 2.96
N CYS A 48 -2.99 9.99 2.39
CA CYS A 48 -3.74 10.78 1.41
C CYS A 48 -4.23 12.11 1.99
N SER A 49 -4.46 12.16 3.29
CA SER A 49 -4.85 13.41 3.95
C SER A 49 -3.78 14.49 3.87
N SER A 50 -2.53 14.11 3.54
CA SER A 50 -1.43 15.07 3.38
C SER A 50 -1.40 15.69 1.99
N PHE A 51 -2.27 15.26 1.08
CA PHE A 51 -2.31 15.74 -0.29
C PHE A 51 -3.64 16.44 -0.56
N ASP A 52 -3.58 17.45 -1.44
CA ASP A 52 -4.79 18.11 -1.92
C ASP A 52 -5.30 17.32 -3.14
N LEU A 53 -6.19 16.37 -2.90
CA LEU A 53 -6.67 15.48 -3.95
C LEU A 53 -7.56 16.16 -4.99
N SER A 54 -7.89 17.44 -4.79
CA SER A 54 -8.59 18.20 -5.83
C SER A 54 -7.67 18.57 -6.98
N LYS A 55 -6.36 18.42 -6.82
CA LYS A 55 -5.37 18.74 -7.84
C LYS A 55 -4.84 17.45 -8.47
N PRO A 56 -4.85 17.35 -9.82
CA PRO A 56 -4.35 16.13 -10.49
C PRO A 56 -2.91 15.77 -10.12
N GLU A 57 -2.03 16.73 -9.99
CA GLU A 57 -0.63 16.47 -9.64
C GLU A 57 -0.50 15.90 -8.22
N GLU A 58 -1.38 16.32 -7.31
CA GLU A 58 -1.38 15.79 -5.95
C GLU A 58 -1.95 14.37 -5.90
N GLN A 59 -2.97 14.10 -6.73
CA GLN A 59 -3.51 12.75 -6.87
C GLN A 59 -2.42 11.78 -7.35
N GLN A 60 -1.63 12.19 -8.34
CA GLN A 60 -0.55 11.36 -8.86
C GLN A 60 0.47 11.05 -7.79
N LYS A 61 0.85 12.04 -6.98
CA LYS A 61 1.81 11.83 -5.89
C LYS A 61 1.27 10.87 -4.83
N CYS A 62 0.00 11.03 -4.45
CA CYS A 62 -0.61 10.19 -3.42
C CYS A 62 -0.66 8.73 -3.85
N PHE A 63 -1.07 8.46 -5.09
CA PHE A 63 -1.29 7.10 -5.57
C PHE A 63 -0.11 6.51 -6.34
N HIS A 64 0.98 7.26 -6.50
CA HIS A 64 2.16 6.76 -7.19
C HIS A 64 2.76 5.56 -6.45
N TYR A 65 3.27 4.58 -7.20
CA TYR A 65 3.80 3.36 -6.58
C TYR A 65 4.91 3.62 -5.56
N THR A 66 5.68 4.72 -5.75
CA THR A 66 6.74 5.06 -4.80
C THR A 66 6.20 5.49 -3.44
N ASN A 67 4.92 5.83 -3.37
CA ASN A 67 4.25 6.17 -2.12
C ASN A 67 3.49 4.99 -1.52
N LEU A 68 3.66 3.80 -2.08
CA LEU A 68 2.97 2.59 -1.64
C LEU A 68 3.97 1.63 -1.01
N GLN A 69 3.50 0.92 0.01
CA GLN A 69 4.32 -0.08 0.71
C GLN A 69 3.42 -1.16 1.26
N PRO A 70 3.95 -2.38 1.45
CA PRO A 70 3.23 -3.39 2.21
C PRO A 70 3.36 -3.08 3.70
N LEU A 71 2.26 -3.17 4.43
CA LEU A 71 2.26 -2.92 5.86
C LEU A 71 1.34 -3.93 6.51
N TRP A 72 1.77 -4.49 7.64
CA TRP A 72 0.92 -5.40 8.39
C TRP A 72 -0.35 -4.68 8.83
N VAL A 73 -1.49 -5.36 8.72
CA VAL A 73 -2.77 -4.77 9.13
C VAL A 73 -2.70 -4.25 10.55
N LYS A 74 -2.08 -5.03 11.43
CA LYS A 74 -1.88 -4.64 12.83
C LYS A 74 -1.11 -3.33 12.95
N GLU A 75 -0.04 -3.17 12.18
CA GLU A 75 0.76 -1.94 12.19
C GLU A 75 -0.03 -0.75 11.66
N ASN A 76 -0.82 -0.99 10.62
CA ASN A 76 -1.63 0.08 10.04
C ASN A 76 -2.69 0.57 11.02
N TRP A 77 -3.30 -0.35 11.76
CA TRP A 77 -4.28 0.02 12.79
C TRP A 77 -3.65 0.88 13.87
N LYS A 78 -2.42 0.57 14.27
CA LYS A 78 -1.69 1.37 15.26
C LYS A 78 -1.31 2.74 14.72
N LYS A 79 -1.02 2.80 13.43
CA LYS A 79 -0.63 4.03 12.75
C LYS A 79 -1.82 4.99 12.61
N GLY A 80 -2.97 4.42 12.31
CA GLY A 80 -4.18 5.19 12.05
C GLY A 80 -4.88 5.62 13.27
#